data_be2d57e886e996d2f8cc94a31c8fcadb
#
_entry.id   be2d57e886e996d2f8cc94a31c8fcadb
#
_cell.length_a   1.000
_cell.length_b   1.000
_cell.length_c   1.000
_cell.angle_alpha   90.00
_cell.angle_beta   90.00
_cell.angle_gamma   90.00
#
_symmetry.space_group_name_H-M   'P 1'
#
loop_
_entity.id
_entity.type
_entity.pdbx_description
1 polymer ?
#
loop_
_entity_poly.entity_id
_entity_poly.type
_entity_poly.pdbx_seq_one_letter_code
_entity_poly.pdbx_strand_id
1 'polypeptide(L)'
;GLDIREFLRQNVNEYGFIEVEEVERHSRTGVPKSHAEYRYAVTYPSGRPIDKILLDVLYEDIHYHEIVNLPIASPLLIQNGAPIMVKCPSLNDMLGDKLTAFAPHTTGIPFFKGEDECFMEIMKQLYDISSIFDCIDDISTVCKTYNEIVPIELGYRNMDDLSKDDVLNDTYNCAMNICMRGAL
;
A
#
# COMPACT_ATOMS: atom_id res chain seq x y z
N GLY A 1 -23.71 4.28 2.58
CA GLY A 1 -22.69 3.75 1.67
C GLY A 1 -22.79 2.24 1.56
N LEU A 2 -22.33 1.65 0.48
CA LEU A 2 -22.26 0.20 0.32
C LEU A 2 -21.23 -0.34 1.34
N ASP A 3 -21.66 -1.26 2.21
CA ASP A 3 -20.70 -2.01 3.01
C ASP A 3 -20.03 -3.06 2.12
N ILE A 4 -18.81 -2.77 1.70
CA ILE A 4 -18.04 -3.63 0.78
C ILE A 4 -17.88 -5.04 1.37
N ARG A 5 -17.73 -5.16 2.69
CA ARG A 5 -17.56 -6.45 3.37
C ARG A 5 -18.81 -7.30 3.26
N GLU A 6 -19.97 -6.68 3.53
CA GLU A 6 -21.26 -7.37 3.44
C GLU A 6 -21.57 -7.78 1.99
N PHE A 7 -21.31 -6.87 1.02
CA PHE A 7 -21.47 -7.17 -0.41
C PHE A 7 -20.62 -8.37 -0.83
N LEU A 8 -19.35 -8.39 -0.46
CA LEU A 8 -18.44 -9.46 -0.83
C LEU A 8 -18.77 -10.79 -0.14
N ARG A 9 -19.21 -10.76 1.13
CA ARG A 9 -19.70 -11.97 1.82
C ARG A 9 -20.92 -12.59 1.13
N GLN A 10 -21.86 -11.77 0.71
CA GLN A 10 -23.09 -12.23 0.05
C GLN A 10 -22.81 -12.84 -1.33
N ASN A 11 -21.75 -12.43 -2.00
CA ASN A 11 -21.44 -12.79 -3.39
C ASN A 11 -20.17 -13.66 -3.54
N VAL A 12 -19.64 -14.23 -2.45
CA VAL A 12 -18.41 -15.03 -2.46
C VAL A 12 -18.39 -16.09 -3.57
N ASN A 13 -19.45 -16.89 -3.67
CA ASN A 13 -19.51 -17.99 -4.66
C ASN A 13 -19.68 -17.48 -6.10
N GLU A 14 -20.28 -16.30 -6.30
CA GLU A 14 -20.50 -15.72 -7.62
C GLU A 14 -19.18 -15.30 -8.28
N TYR A 15 -18.22 -14.86 -7.48
CA TYR A 15 -16.91 -14.41 -7.96
C TYR A 15 -15.81 -15.48 -7.87
N GLY A 16 -16.18 -16.72 -7.65
CA GLY A 16 -15.23 -17.85 -7.63
C GLY A 16 -14.45 -18.02 -6.34
N PHE A 17 -14.76 -17.27 -5.30
CA PHE A 17 -14.23 -17.50 -3.97
C PHE A 17 -15.03 -18.60 -3.26
N ILE A 18 -14.35 -19.39 -2.43
CA ILE A 18 -14.99 -20.45 -1.63
C ILE A 18 -15.27 -20.02 -0.21
N GLU A 19 -14.52 -19.05 0.29
CA GLU A 19 -14.62 -18.54 1.65
C GLU A 19 -14.12 -17.09 1.72
N VAL A 20 -14.71 -16.32 2.63
CA VAL A 20 -14.19 -15.02 3.06
C VAL A 20 -14.06 -15.00 4.57
N GLU A 21 -12.90 -14.61 5.05
CA GLU A 21 -12.61 -14.45 6.48
C GLU A 21 -12.17 -13.00 6.75
N GLU A 22 -12.81 -12.36 7.70
CA GLU A 22 -12.35 -11.07 8.20
C GLU A 22 -11.20 -11.31 9.19
N VAL A 23 -10.04 -10.76 8.88
CA VAL A 23 -8.84 -10.92 9.70
C VAL A 23 -8.72 -9.71 10.62
N GLU A 24 -8.97 -9.92 11.91
CA GLU A 24 -8.63 -8.92 12.92
C GLU A 24 -7.11 -8.81 13.05
N ARG A 25 -6.54 -7.81 12.42
CA ARG A 25 -5.15 -7.43 12.68
C ARG A 25 -5.15 -6.35 13.75
N HIS A 26 -4.56 -6.63 14.89
CA HIS A 26 -4.36 -5.63 15.95
C HIS A 26 -3.46 -4.51 15.42
N SER A 27 -4.09 -3.43 14.95
CA SER A 27 -3.39 -2.20 14.62
C SER A 27 -3.04 -1.47 15.91
N ARG A 28 -1.75 -1.32 16.21
CA ARG A 28 -1.28 -0.53 17.36
C ARG A 28 -1.54 0.98 17.19
N THR A 29 -1.97 1.41 16.03
CA THR A 29 -1.95 2.82 15.62
C THR A 29 -3.32 3.46 15.48
N GLY A 30 -4.41 2.81 15.85
CA GLY A 30 -5.76 3.42 15.72
C GLY A 30 -6.19 3.76 14.29
N VAL A 31 -5.47 3.28 13.27
CA VAL A 31 -5.79 3.51 11.86
C VAL A 31 -7.15 2.89 11.53
N PRO A 32 -8.10 3.64 10.96
CA PRO A 32 -9.43 3.14 10.63
C PRO A 32 -9.39 2.23 9.38
N LYS A 33 -9.00 0.98 9.57
CA LYS A 33 -8.84 0.01 8.49
C LYS A 33 -9.52 -1.31 8.77
N SER A 34 -9.84 -2.05 7.70
CA SER A 34 -10.28 -3.44 7.77
C SER A 34 -9.44 -4.32 6.86
N HIS A 35 -9.30 -5.59 7.26
CA HIS A 35 -8.58 -6.60 6.50
C HIS A 35 -9.49 -7.80 6.27
N ALA A 36 -9.51 -8.34 5.05
CA ALA A 36 -10.23 -9.56 4.73
C ALA A 36 -9.38 -10.48 3.85
N GLU A 37 -9.49 -11.77 4.08
CA GLU A 37 -8.91 -12.82 3.23
C GLU A 37 -10.03 -13.46 2.41
N TYR A 38 -9.86 -13.49 1.09
CA TYR A 38 -10.73 -14.18 0.14
C TYR A 38 -10.01 -15.42 -0.36
N ARG A 39 -10.52 -16.60 -0.01
CA ARG A 39 -9.93 -17.88 -0.37
C ARG A 39 -10.57 -18.43 -1.64
N TYR A 40 -9.75 -18.99 -2.52
CA TYR A 40 -10.20 -19.60 -3.77
C TYR A 40 -9.50 -20.94 -4.01
N ALA A 41 -10.21 -21.85 -4.71
CA ALA A 41 -9.63 -23.12 -5.11
C ALA A 41 -8.65 -22.93 -6.27
N VAL A 42 -7.43 -23.46 -6.11
CA VAL A 42 -6.42 -23.40 -7.16
C VAL A 42 -6.68 -24.51 -8.19
N THR A 43 -6.86 -24.11 -9.46
CA THR A 43 -7.21 -25.02 -10.57
C THR A 43 -6.01 -25.52 -11.36
N TYR A 44 -4.79 -25.08 -11.01
CA TYR A 44 -3.54 -25.50 -11.64
C TYR A 44 -2.61 -26.23 -10.63
N PRO A 45 -1.67 -27.05 -11.08
CA PRO A 45 -0.74 -27.74 -10.18
C PRO A 45 0.21 -26.76 -9.48
N SER A 46 -0.14 -26.32 -8.28
CA SER A 46 0.65 -25.37 -7.48
C SER A 46 1.22 -25.97 -6.20
N GLY A 47 0.88 -27.22 -5.90
CA GLY A 47 1.19 -27.84 -4.59
C GLY A 47 0.34 -27.31 -3.43
N ARG A 48 -0.50 -26.29 -3.66
CA ARG A 48 -1.48 -25.76 -2.70
C ARG A 48 -2.87 -25.86 -3.29
N PRO A 49 -3.82 -26.53 -2.64
CA PRO A 49 -5.18 -26.69 -3.17
C PRO A 49 -6.02 -25.42 -3.03
N ILE A 50 -5.65 -24.54 -2.09
CA ILE A 50 -6.33 -23.27 -1.78
C ILE A 50 -5.28 -22.18 -1.71
N ASP A 51 -5.59 -21.03 -2.29
CA ASP A 51 -4.82 -19.78 -2.15
C ASP A 51 -5.76 -18.62 -1.78
N LYS A 52 -5.21 -17.44 -1.52
CA LYS A 52 -5.96 -16.31 -0.99
C LYS A 52 -5.59 -14.99 -1.66
N ILE A 53 -6.58 -14.09 -1.69
CA ILE A 53 -6.39 -12.67 -2.00
C ILE A 53 -6.67 -11.88 -0.73
N LEU A 54 -5.81 -10.90 -0.43
CA LEU A 54 -5.98 -10.00 0.68
C LEU A 54 -6.64 -8.70 0.20
N LEU A 55 -7.64 -8.24 0.95
CA LEU A 55 -8.25 -6.93 0.76
C LEU A 55 -8.00 -6.08 2.01
N ASP A 56 -7.24 -5.01 1.84
CA ASP A 56 -7.05 -3.99 2.86
C ASP A 56 -7.86 -2.75 2.48
N VAL A 57 -8.74 -2.30 3.37
CA VAL A 57 -9.57 -1.11 3.19
C VAL A 57 -9.22 -0.09 4.26
N LEU A 58 -8.85 1.11 3.84
CA LEU A 58 -8.61 2.25 4.71
C LEU A 58 -9.82 3.19 4.64
N TYR A 59 -10.37 3.57 5.80
CA TYR A 59 -11.54 4.45 5.91
C TYR A 59 -11.10 5.87 6.27
N GLU A 60 -10.55 6.57 5.30
CA GLU A 60 -10.04 7.93 5.43
C GLU A 60 -10.57 8.84 4.32
N ASP A 61 -10.43 10.14 4.54
CA ASP A 61 -10.60 11.12 3.48
C ASP A 61 -9.47 10.99 2.46
N ILE A 62 -9.80 11.28 1.21
CA ILE A 62 -8.82 11.20 0.12
C ILE A 62 -7.97 12.48 0.12
N HIS A 63 -6.66 12.32 0.27
CA HIS A 63 -5.66 13.39 0.27
C HIS A 63 -4.88 13.47 -1.05
N TYR A 64 -5.41 12.90 -2.13
CA TYR A 64 -4.82 12.96 -3.46
C TYR A 64 -5.41 14.11 -4.26
N HIS A 65 -4.56 14.83 -5.00
CA HIS A 65 -4.93 16.04 -5.77
C HIS A 65 -5.50 15.69 -7.14
N GLU A 66 -5.11 14.54 -7.70
CA GLU A 66 -5.55 14.10 -9.01
C GLU A 66 -5.97 12.63 -9.00
N ILE A 67 -7.22 12.37 -9.37
CA ILE A 67 -7.77 11.03 -9.51
C ILE A 67 -7.94 10.70 -11.00
N VAL A 68 -7.26 9.65 -11.43
CA VAL A 68 -7.28 9.15 -12.80
C VAL A 68 -8.08 7.86 -12.91
N ASN A 69 -8.68 7.60 -14.09
CA ASN A 69 -9.33 6.34 -14.37
C ASN A 69 -8.34 5.43 -15.12
N LEU A 70 -8.00 4.30 -14.51
CA LEU A 70 -7.08 3.32 -15.09
C LEU A 70 -7.79 2.00 -15.35
N PRO A 71 -7.48 1.30 -16.45
CA PRO A 71 -7.97 -0.06 -16.68
C PRO A 71 -7.26 -1.03 -15.73
N ILE A 72 -8.01 -1.96 -15.13
CA ILE A 72 -7.39 -3.14 -14.53
C ILE A 72 -6.86 -4.00 -15.68
N ALA A 73 -5.60 -3.85 -16.03
CA ALA A 73 -4.95 -4.58 -17.10
C ALA A 73 -3.51 -4.92 -16.72
N SER A 74 -3.10 -6.14 -17.00
CA SER A 74 -1.72 -6.61 -16.80
C SER A 74 -1.43 -7.73 -17.80
N PRO A 75 -0.19 -7.84 -18.30
CA PRO A 75 0.23 -8.99 -19.11
C PRO A 75 0.09 -10.33 -18.37
N LEU A 76 -0.01 -10.30 -17.04
CA LEU A 76 -0.17 -11.47 -16.18
C LEU A 76 -1.64 -11.83 -15.90
N LEU A 77 -2.59 -10.98 -16.33
CA LEU A 77 -4.03 -11.20 -16.13
C LEU A 77 -4.67 -11.64 -17.44
N ILE A 78 -5.35 -12.78 -17.40
CA ILE A 78 -6.23 -13.21 -18.48
C ILE A 78 -7.59 -12.55 -18.26
N GLN A 79 -8.00 -11.69 -19.18
CA GLN A 79 -9.27 -10.96 -19.09
C GLN A 79 -10.21 -11.38 -20.22
N ASN A 80 -11.49 -11.53 -19.89
CA ASN A 80 -12.55 -11.72 -20.86
C ASN A 80 -13.37 -10.42 -20.96
N GLY A 81 -13.44 -9.83 -22.16
CA GLY A 81 -14.16 -8.59 -22.40
C GLY A 81 -13.32 -7.33 -22.20
N ALA A 82 -14.01 -6.19 -22.08
CA ALA A 82 -13.36 -4.91 -21.84
C ALA A 82 -12.82 -4.82 -20.41
N PRO A 83 -11.64 -4.18 -20.20
CA PRO A 83 -11.10 -4.03 -18.87
C PRO A 83 -11.99 -3.17 -17.98
N ILE A 84 -12.08 -3.53 -16.71
CA ILE A 84 -12.77 -2.73 -15.70
C ILE A 84 -11.96 -1.47 -15.41
N MET A 85 -12.61 -0.31 -15.48
CA MET A 85 -11.98 0.98 -15.15
C MET A 85 -12.11 1.25 -13.65
N VAL A 86 -11.00 1.63 -13.02
CA VAL A 86 -10.93 1.98 -11.60
C VAL A 86 -10.38 3.37 -11.39
N LYS A 87 -10.82 4.04 -10.33
CA LYS A 87 -10.28 5.31 -9.90
C LYS A 87 -9.02 5.06 -9.08
N CYS A 88 -7.93 5.69 -9.48
CA CYS A 88 -6.63 5.62 -8.79
C CYS A 88 -6.08 7.03 -8.59
N PRO A 89 -5.21 7.26 -7.60
CA PRO A 89 -4.40 8.48 -7.56
C PRO A 89 -3.50 8.54 -8.79
N SER A 90 -3.11 9.76 -9.20
CA SER A 90 -2.08 9.95 -10.21
C SER A 90 -0.75 9.35 -9.77
N LEU A 91 0.18 9.12 -10.70
CA LEU A 91 1.53 8.65 -10.34
C LEU A 91 2.28 9.69 -9.47
N ASN A 92 2.01 10.98 -9.69
CA ASN A 92 2.56 12.06 -8.88
C ASN A 92 2.07 11.95 -7.42
N ASP A 93 0.76 11.80 -7.21
CA ASP A 93 0.18 11.58 -5.89
C ASP A 93 0.68 10.30 -5.24
N MET A 94 0.72 9.22 -6.02
CA MET A 94 1.18 7.92 -5.53
C MET A 94 2.65 7.97 -5.07
N LEU A 95 3.51 8.72 -5.74
CA LEU A 95 4.88 8.91 -5.30
C LEU A 95 4.94 9.68 -3.97
N GLY A 96 4.16 10.74 -3.83
CA GLY A 96 4.09 11.52 -2.58
C GLY A 96 3.71 10.66 -1.38
N ASP A 97 2.71 9.78 -1.54
CA ASP A 97 2.30 8.81 -0.53
C ASP A 97 3.39 7.75 -0.27
N LYS A 98 3.90 7.12 -1.31
CA LYS A 98 4.93 6.06 -1.20
C LYS A 98 6.21 6.50 -0.50
N LEU A 99 6.60 7.77 -0.60
CA LEU A 99 7.75 8.31 0.13
C LEU A 99 7.57 8.20 1.65
N THR A 100 6.34 8.29 2.17
CA THR A 100 6.07 8.12 3.59
C THR A 100 6.24 6.66 4.04
N ALA A 101 6.00 5.70 3.16
CA ALA A 101 6.11 4.27 3.44
C ALA A 101 7.57 3.76 3.48
N PHE A 102 8.51 4.51 2.92
CA PHE A 102 9.95 4.17 2.87
C PHE A 102 10.78 4.96 3.89
N ALA A 103 10.25 5.18 5.09
CA ALA A 103 10.89 5.90 6.19
C ALA A 103 10.83 5.05 7.46
N PRO A 104 11.74 4.05 7.62
CA PRO A 104 11.58 2.94 8.57
C PRO A 104 11.67 3.33 10.05
N HIS A 105 12.27 4.47 10.39
CA HIS A 105 12.35 4.96 11.77
C HIS A 105 11.20 5.91 12.13
N THR A 106 10.44 6.37 11.13
CA THR A 106 9.35 7.34 11.30
C THR A 106 8.02 6.78 10.81
N THR A 107 7.57 7.15 9.61
CA THR A 107 6.24 6.81 9.08
C THR A 107 6.19 5.49 8.32
N GLY A 108 7.32 4.95 7.90
CA GLY A 108 7.39 3.82 7.01
C GLY A 108 7.27 2.45 7.66
N ILE A 109 7.56 1.44 6.84
CA ILE A 109 7.65 0.06 7.31
C ILE A 109 8.89 -0.06 8.18
N PRO A 110 8.76 -0.44 9.47
CA PRO A 110 9.90 -0.57 10.36
C PRO A 110 10.78 -1.76 9.96
N PHE A 111 12.06 -1.73 10.33
CA PHE A 111 12.97 -2.85 10.08
C PHE A 111 12.51 -4.15 10.74
N PHE A 112 11.83 -4.04 11.89
CA PHE A 112 11.31 -5.18 12.63
C PHE A 112 9.88 -4.93 13.11
N LYS A 113 9.02 -5.95 13.03
CA LYS A 113 7.69 -6.00 13.64
C LYS A 113 7.69 -7.11 14.69
N GLY A 114 8.04 -6.76 15.92
CA GLY A 114 8.35 -7.75 16.95
C GLY A 114 9.65 -8.47 16.61
N GLU A 115 9.58 -9.79 16.40
CA GLU A 115 10.72 -10.62 15.97
C GLU A 115 10.83 -10.77 14.44
N ASP A 116 9.83 -10.33 13.69
CA ASP A 116 9.80 -10.48 12.23
C ASP A 116 10.58 -9.38 11.53
N GLU A 117 11.52 -9.77 10.69
CA GLU A 117 12.29 -8.87 9.82
C GLU A 117 11.43 -8.38 8.64
N CYS A 118 11.43 -7.06 8.40
CA CYS A 118 10.67 -6.42 7.31
C CYS A 118 11.56 -5.88 6.17
N PHE A 119 12.76 -6.41 5.99
CA PHE A 119 13.69 -5.90 4.98
C PHE A 119 13.17 -6.04 3.55
N MET A 120 12.47 -7.14 3.25
CA MET A 120 11.90 -7.36 1.92
C MET A 120 10.77 -6.37 1.61
N GLU A 121 9.96 -6.03 2.62
CA GLU A 121 8.90 -5.02 2.50
C GLU A 121 9.48 -3.64 2.25
N ILE A 122 10.57 -3.28 2.93
CA ILE A 122 11.29 -2.01 2.71
C ILE A 122 11.87 -1.98 1.29
N MET A 123 12.51 -3.07 0.83
CA MET A 123 13.06 -3.16 -0.53
C MET A 123 11.97 -3.05 -1.61
N LYS A 124 10.76 -3.58 -1.37
CA LYS A 124 9.61 -3.39 -2.25
C LYS A 124 9.20 -1.91 -2.34
N GLN A 125 9.19 -1.19 -1.22
CA GLN A 125 8.89 0.25 -1.24
C GLN A 125 9.93 1.02 -2.06
N LEU A 126 11.21 0.72 -1.89
CA LEU A 126 12.28 1.35 -2.69
C LEU A 126 12.11 1.06 -4.19
N TYR A 127 11.78 -0.18 -4.56
CA TYR A 127 11.50 -0.56 -5.96
C TYR A 127 10.31 0.20 -6.53
N ASP A 128 9.20 0.27 -5.78
CA ASP A 128 8.00 1.00 -6.18
C ASP A 128 8.30 2.50 -6.39
N ILE A 129 8.99 3.13 -5.43
CA ILE A 129 9.39 4.54 -5.50
C ILE A 129 10.25 4.79 -6.75
N SER A 130 11.28 3.96 -6.98
CA SER A 130 12.16 4.09 -8.14
C SER A 130 11.36 3.99 -9.46
N SER A 131 10.47 3.00 -9.54
CA SER A 131 9.67 2.75 -10.74
C SER A 131 8.67 3.88 -11.02
N ILE A 132 8.04 4.43 -9.98
CA ILE A 132 7.10 5.55 -10.11
C ILE A 132 7.86 6.83 -10.45
N PHE A 133 9.03 7.07 -9.82
CA PHE A 133 9.85 8.25 -10.03
C PHE A 133 10.24 8.45 -11.49
N ASP A 134 10.51 7.37 -12.22
CA ASP A 134 10.82 7.42 -13.66
C ASP A 134 9.60 7.82 -14.53
N CYS A 135 8.40 7.85 -13.98
CA CYS A 135 7.14 8.07 -14.68
C CYS A 135 6.43 9.37 -14.26
N ILE A 136 6.92 10.09 -13.24
CA ILE A 136 6.30 11.35 -12.81
C ILE A 136 6.61 12.49 -13.78
N ASP A 137 5.71 13.46 -13.85
CA ASP A 137 5.83 14.67 -14.68
C ASP A 137 5.59 15.97 -13.90
N ASP A 138 5.06 15.90 -12.65
CA ASP A 138 4.83 17.05 -11.77
C ASP A 138 5.30 16.81 -10.34
N ILE A 139 6.53 17.21 -10.06
CA ILE A 139 7.12 17.17 -8.71
C ILE A 139 6.35 18.05 -7.70
N SER A 140 5.64 19.09 -8.18
CA SER A 140 4.85 19.96 -7.30
C SER A 140 3.69 19.19 -6.66
N THR A 141 3.01 18.36 -7.42
CA THR A 141 1.95 17.48 -6.92
C THR A 141 2.51 16.43 -5.96
N VAL A 142 3.66 15.82 -6.26
CA VAL A 142 4.37 14.92 -5.32
C VAL A 142 4.59 15.60 -3.96
N CYS A 143 5.13 16.83 -3.97
CA CYS A 143 5.40 17.58 -2.75
C CYS A 143 4.13 17.94 -1.98
N LYS A 144 3.04 18.30 -2.67
CA LYS A 144 1.76 18.62 -2.02
C LYS A 144 1.21 17.39 -1.30
N THR A 145 1.09 16.28 -1.99
CA THR A 145 0.57 15.01 -1.43
C THR A 145 1.43 14.54 -0.26
N TYR A 146 2.76 14.55 -0.39
CA TYR A 146 3.68 14.24 0.69
C TYR A 146 3.43 15.12 1.92
N ASN A 147 3.31 16.44 1.73
CA ASN A 147 3.10 17.38 2.82
C ASN A 147 1.75 17.21 3.54
N GLU A 148 0.74 16.67 2.87
CA GLU A 148 -0.58 16.39 3.47
C GLU A 148 -0.62 15.04 4.17
N ILE A 149 0.03 14.02 3.64
CA ILE A 149 -0.01 12.66 4.19
C ILE A 149 0.94 12.50 5.39
N VAL A 150 2.13 13.11 5.36
CA VAL A 150 3.11 12.95 6.45
C VAL A 150 2.55 13.25 7.85
N PRO A 151 1.83 14.37 8.09
CA PRO A 151 1.27 14.64 9.41
C PRO A 151 0.27 13.56 9.87
N ILE A 152 -0.52 13.02 8.96
CA ILE A 152 -1.49 11.95 9.24
C ILE A 152 -0.75 10.69 9.65
N GLU A 153 0.26 10.29 8.89
CA GLU A 153 1.08 9.12 9.16
C GLU A 153 1.89 9.24 10.46
N LEU A 154 2.39 10.41 10.80
CA LEU A 154 3.03 10.70 12.09
C LEU A 154 2.02 10.58 13.23
N GLY A 155 0.81 11.14 13.07
CA GLY A 155 -0.27 11.02 14.05
C GLY A 155 -0.66 9.59 14.35
N TYR A 156 -0.72 8.69 13.36
CA TYR A 156 -0.98 7.27 13.58
C TYR A 156 0.09 6.56 14.40
N ARG A 157 1.28 7.12 14.49
CA ARG A 157 2.41 6.56 15.24
C ARG A 157 2.68 7.27 16.57
N ASN A 158 1.86 8.28 16.91
CA ASN A 158 2.06 9.17 18.05
C ASN A 158 3.44 9.85 18.01
N MET A 159 3.85 10.30 16.83
CA MET A 159 5.12 11.00 16.55
C MET A 159 4.86 12.44 16.12
N ASP A 160 3.88 13.12 16.74
CA ASP A 160 3.45 14.47 16.40
C ASP A 160 4.51 15.55 16.65
N ASP A 161 5.58 15.21 17.35
CA ASP A 161 6.76 16.05 17.61
C ASP A 161 7.75 16.05 16.43
N LEU A 162 7.62 15.14 15.49
CA LEU A 162 8.45 15.08 14.28
C LEU A 162 7.87 15.92 13.15
N SER A 163 8.77 16.41 12.30
CA SER A 163 8.45 17.18 11.12
C SER A 163 8.50 16.33 9.84
N LYS A 164 7.95 16.88 8.75
CA LYS A 164 8.10 16.29 7.41
C LYS A 164 9.57 16.15 6.96
N ASP A 165 10.42 17.07 7.42
CA ASP A 165 11.85 17.05 7.09
C ASP A 165 12.56 15.90 7.82
N ASP A 166 12.11 15.53 9.03
CA ASP A 166 12.61 14.33 9.74
C ASP A 166 12.27 13.06 8.99
N VAL A 167 11.03 12.95 8.47
CA VAL A 167 10.60 11.81 7.64
C VAL A 167 11.40 11.74 6.34
N LEU A 168 11.63 12.87 5.68
CA LEU A 168 12.41 12.91 4.44
C LEU A 168 13.87 12.54 4.69
N ASN A 169 14.46 12.99 5.80
CA ASN A 169 15.79 12.60 6.20
C ASN A 169 15.91 11.11 6.52
N ASP A 170 14.90 10.51 7.14
CA ASP A 170 14.83 9.07 7.38
C ASP A 170 14.80 8.29 6.05
N THR A 171 13.95 8.71 5.12
CA THR A 171 13.90 8.18 3.74
C THR A 171 15.29 8.25 3.06
N TYR A 172 15.93 9.41 3.10
CA TYR A 172 17.25 9.63 2.52
C TYR A 172 18.32 8.72 3.16
N ASN A 173 18.35 8.67 4.48
CA ASN A 173 19.33 7.86 5.21
C ASN A 173 19.12 6.36 4.94
N CYS A 174 17.87 5.89 4.89
CA CYS A 174 17.56 4.52 4.54
C CYS A 174 18.07 4.17 3.13
N ALA A 175 17.79 5.03 2.14
CA ALA A 175 18.26 4.85 0.77
C ALA A 175 19.80 4.82 0.69
N MET A 176 20.47 5.76 1.38
CA MET A 176 21.95 5.82 1.43
C MET A 176 22.55 4.56 2.06
N ASN A 177 21.98 4.07 3.16
CA ASN A 177 22.43 2.83 3.82
C ASN A 177 22.35 1.63 2.87
N ILE A 178 21.27 1.53 2.10
CA ILE A 178 21.09 0.46 1.10
C ILE A 178 22.13 0.61 -0.02
N CYS A 179 22.31 1.81 -0.55
CA CYS A 179 23.27 2.08 -1.64
C CYS A 179 24.71 1.78 -1.20
N MET A 180 25.06 2.08 0.04
CA MET A 180 26.38 1.83 0.62
C MET A 180 26.55 0.42 1.20
N ARG A 181 25.56 -0.46 1.04
CA ARG A 181 25.55 -1.83 1.56
C ARG A 181 25.82 -1.90 3.07
N GLY A 182 25.29 -0.94 3.81
CA GLY A 182 25.47 -0.85 5.27
C GLY A 182 26.87 -0.41 5.70
N ALA A 183 27.67 0.19 4.83
CA ALA A 183 29.02 0.70 5.13
C ALA A 183 29.02 2.17 5.63
N LEU A 184 27.92 2.60 6.30
CA LEU A 184 27.84 3.90 6.99
C LEU A 184 28.17 3.74 8.47
#